data_95b87ef2036fcacd456e1c6458bc76b3
#
_entry.id   95b87ef2036fcacd456e1c6458bc76b3
#
_cell.length_a   1.000
_cell.length_b   1.000
_cell.length_c   1.000
_cell.angle_alpha   90.00
_cell.angle_beta   90.00
_cell.angle_gamma   90.00
#
_symmetry.space_group_name_H-M   'P 1'
#
loop_
_entity.id
_entity.type
_entity.pdbx_description
1 polymer ?
#
loop_
_entity_poly.entity_id
_entity_poly.type
_entity_poly.pdbx_seq_one_letter_code
_entity_poly.pdbx_strand_id
1 'polypeptide(L)'
;MLPTDFLAFMKDIADVIIIGAGACGLFTAINIAEKAPHIRIRILEKSKEALSKVRISGGGRCNLTNGETNPREFVKNYPRGNRELLGVFSRFSPQDTVRWFSWHGVAIKQEADGRMFPQSNSSQTIIDCFLSLAKKYGIEILYQQNIHAFSYEQEVWKVVGNDTFYSRQLVITTGSNPKIWKLLAELGHTIVPPVPSLFTFATKDFFIEGLAGVSKQVSAKLLDSQLAPLKIPLIDKQGLLGALLITHWGFSGPAVLKLSAFAARILAELEYQFALQINWLAEGEEILNAEETLAILQEEKQKHPRKEMQNHCPFSLTKKLWNKLLDRSGVLPHQLWAELNKGQLHTLAQTLTASTFIIHDKAPFKEEFVTAGGVSLKEIDFKNFRSKLFPTLYIGGEALDIDAVTGGYNFQNAWSGGYLIAEGVTSE
;
A
#
# COMPACT_ATOMS: atom_id res chain seq x y z
N MET A 1 -34.02 -30.21 -32.82
CA MET A 1 -32.67 -30.65 -32.38
C MET A 1 -31.76 -29.46 -32.49
N LEU A 2 -31.12 -29.04 -31.37
CA LEU A 2 -30.09 -28.01 -31.42
C LEU A 2 -28.89 -28.56 -32.20
N PRO A 3 -28.19 -27.72 -33.01
CA PRO A 3 -27.00 -28.14 -33.73
C PRO A 3 -25.97 -28.77 -32.81
N THR A 4 -25.27 -29.80 -33.23
CA THR A 4 -24.20 -30.48 -32.46
C THR A 4 -23.13 -29.53 -31.97
N ASP A 5 -22.84 -28.51 -32.78
CA ASP A 5 -21.88 -27.42 -32.42
C ASP A 5 -22.36 -26.55 -31.25
N PHE A 6 -23.68 -26.35 -31.12
CA PHE A 6 -24.25 -25.60 -30.00
C PHE A 6 -24.18 -26.40 -28.69
N LEU A 7 -24.37 -27.71 -28.74
CA LEU A 7 -24.22 -28.59 -27.57
C LEU A 7 -22.77 -28.73 -27.14
N ALA A 8 -21.83 -28.74 -28.08
CA ALA A 8 -20.39 -28.72 -27.78
C ALA A 8 -19.97 -27.38 -27.15
N PHE A 9 -20.47 -26.27 -27.70
CA PHE A 9 -20.27 -24.92 -27.14
C PHE A 9 -20.80 -24.81 -25.72
N MET A 10 -22.01 -25.30 -25.43
CA MET A 10 -22.60 -25.28 -24.09
C MET A 10 -21.81 -26.11 -23.07
N LYS A 11 -21.11 -27.18 -23.51
CA LYS A 11 -20.27 -28.01 -22.64
C LYS A 11 -18.96 -27.35 -22.24
N ASP A 12 -18.48 -26.35 -22.99
CA ASP A 12 -17.22 -25.65 -22.70
C ASP A 12 -17.39 -24.33 -21.94
N ILE A 13 -18.63 -23.91 -21.68
CA ILE A 13 -18.91 -22.72 -20.85
C ILE A 13 -18.54 -23.02 -19.40
N ALA A 14 -17.57 -22.29 -18.86
CA ALA A 14 -17.27 -22.32 -17.43
C ALA A 14 -18.41 -21.65 -16.62
N ASP A 15 -18.63 -22.05 -15.38
CA ASP A 15 -19.56 -21.32 -14.53
C ASP A 15 -18.94 -19.97 -14.15
N VAL A 16 -17.63 -19.97 -13.83
CA VAL A 16 -16.90 -18.75 -13.46
C VAL A 16 -15.54 -18.70 -14.16
N ILE A 17 -15.26 -17.56 -14.79
CA ILE A 17 -13.90 -17.19 -15.20
C ILE A 17 -13.37 -16.11 -14.25
N ILE A 18 -12.14 -16.31 -13.76
CA ILE A 18 -11.39 -15.33 -12.97
C ILE A 18 -10.20 -14.86 -13.78
N ILE A 19 -10.10 -13.56 -14.04
CA ILE A 19 -8.94 -12.98 -14.73
C ILE A 19 -7.94 -12.50 -13.68
N GLY A 20 -6.77 -13.17 -13.63
CA GLY A 20 -5.67 -12.91 -12.72
C GLY A 20 -5.51 -13.94 -11.61
N ALA A 21 -4.39 -14.70 -11.64
CA ALA A 21 -3.98 -15.67 -10.62
C ALA A 21 -3.15 -15.03 -9.50
N GLY A 22 -3.51 -13.82 -9.09
CA GLY A 22 -2.93 -13.12 -7.95
C GLY A 22 -3.57 -13.52 -6.62
N ALA A 23 -3.25 -12.78 -5.56
CA ALA A 23 -3.77 -12.99 -4.21
C ALA A 23 -5.30 -13.08 -4.19
N CYS A 24 -5.99 -12.06 -4.68
CA CYS A 24 -7.45 -12.00 -4.70
C CYS A 24 -8.07 -13.12 -5.54
N GLY A 25 -7.52 -13.36 -6.75
CA GLY A 25 -8.11 -14.35 -7.68
C GLY A 25 -8.04 -15.78 -7.17
N LEU A 26 -6.88 -16.22 -6.68
CA LEU A 26 -6.74 -17.57 -6.10
C LEU A 26 -7.53 -17.72 -4.80
N PHE A 27 -7.54 -16.70 -3.95
CA PHE A 27 -8.36 -16.73 -2.74
C PHE A 27 -9.85 -16.85 -3.07
N THR A 28 -10.33 -16.10 -4.06
CA THR A 28 -11.70 -16.20 -4.56
C THR A 28 -12.01 -17.60 -5.08
N ALA A 29 -11.16 -18.13 -5.98
CA ALA A 29 -11.37 -19.43 -6.59
C ALA A 29 -11.47 -20.57 -5.58
N ILE A 30 -10.56 -20.59 -4.59
CA ILE A 30 -10.55 -21.61 -3.54
C ILE A 30 -11.80 -21.51 -2.68
N ASN A 31 -12.19 -20.30 -2.26
CA ASN A 31 -13.40 -20.13 -1.44
C ASN A 31 -14.69 -20.46 -2.21
N ILE A 32 -14.76 -20.24 -3.53
CA ILE A 32 -15.87 -20.74 -4.37
C ILE A 32 -15.89 -22.27 -4.36
N ALA A 33 -14.75 -22.91 -4.63
CA ALA A 33 -14.66 -24.37 -4.70
C ALA A 33 -14.97 -25.06 -3.36
N GLU A 34 -14.63 -24.45 -2.23
CA GLU A 34 -14.98 -24.94 -0.90
C GLU A 34 -16.46 -24.83 -0.60
N LYS A 35 -17.11 -23.74 -1.01
CA LYS A 35 -18.53 -23.49 -0.75
C LYS A 35 -19.43 -24.25 -1.74
N ALA A 36 -19.00 -24.38 -3.00
CA ALA A 36 -19.78 -24.96 -4.08
C ALA A 36 -18.89 -25.81 -5.01
N PRO A 37 -18.55 -27.06 -4.62
CA PRO A 37 -17.60 -27.91 -5.35
C PRO A 37 -18.03 -28.29 -6.77
N HIS A 38 -19.30 -28.07 -7.12
CA HIS A 38 -19.83 -28.34 -8.44
C HIS A 38 -19.58 -27.23 -9.47
N ILE A 39 -19.19 -26.04 -9.01
CA ILE A 39 -18.89 -24.89 -9.89
C ILE A 39 -17.58 -25.11 -10.62
N ARG A 40 -17.60 -25.02 -11.96
CA ARG A 40 -16.42 -25.10 -12.80
C ARG A 40 -15.72 -23.75 -12.86
N ILE A 41 -14.53 -23.68 -12.25
CA ILE A 41 -13.73 -22.47 -12.12
C ILE A 41 -12.54 -22.53 -13.06
N ARG A 42 -12.37 -21.48 -13.86
CA ARG A 42 -11.20 -21.32 -14.72
C ARG A 42 -10.51 -19.99 -14.40
N ILE A 43 -9.21 -20.01 -14.12
CA ILE A 43 -8.39 -18.81 -13.89
C ILE A 43 -7.55 -18.55 -15.13
N LEU A 44 -7.61 -17.32 -15.66
CA LEU A 44 -6.79 -16.87 -16.79
C LEU A 44 -5.67 -15.95 -16.27
N GLU A 45 -4.41 -16.39 -16.41
CA GLU A 45 -3.24 -15.64 -15.95
C GLU A 45 -2.34 -15.26 -17.14
N LYS A 46 -1.95 -13.99 -17.19
CA LYS A 46 -1.08 -13.48 -18.28
C LYS A 46 0.37 -13.95 -18.17
N SER A 47 0.83 -14.20 -16.95
CA SER A 47 2.22 -14.56 -16.64
C SER A 47 2.44 -16.07 -16.77
N LYS A 48 3.71 -16.48 -16.73
CA LYS A 48 4.09 -17.91 -16.67
C LYS A 48 3.88 -18.51 -15.27
N GLU A 49 3.71 -17.67 -14.26
CA GLU A 49 3.57 -18.07 -12.86
C GLU A 49 2.46 -17.27 -12.19
N ALA A 50 1.75 -17.92 -11.27
CA ALA A 50 0.80 -17.27 -10.38
C ALA A 50 1.49 -16.58 -9.19
N LEU A 51 0.78 -15.67 -8.51
CA LEU A 51 1.19 -15.10 -7.22
C LEU A 51 2.52 -14.32 -7.24
N SER A 52 2.93 -13.74 -8.38
CA SER A 52 4.20 -13.02 -8.52
C SER A 52 4.38 -11.89 -7.50
N LYS A 53 3.33 -11.09 -7.24
CA LYS A 53 3.36 -10.03 -6.20
C LYS A 53 3.44 -10.62 -4.77
N VAL A 54 2.83 -11.76 -4.51
CA VAL A 54 2.95 -12.45 -3.21
C VAL A 54 4.40 -12.89 -2.97
N ARG A 55 5.05 -13.43 -4.00
CA ARG A 55 6.43 -13.92 -3.94
C ARG A 55 7.41 -12.86 -3.44
N ILE A 56 7.34 -11.64 -3.97
CA ILE A 56 8.29 -10.56 -3.64
C ILE A 56 7.87 -9.72 -2.42
N SER A 57 6.62 -9.83 -2.00
CA SER A 57 6.06 -8.98 -0.95
C SER A 57 6.72 -9.19 0.41
N GLY A 58 6.77 -8.11 1.21
CA GLY A 58 7.36 -8.17 2.55
C GLY A 58 8.82 -8.64 2.57
N GLY A 59 9.59 -8.36 1.51
CA GLY A 59 10.96 -8.83 1.36
C GLY A 59 11.05 -10.35 1.17
N GLY A 60 10.11 -10.95 0.44
CA GLY A 60 10.04 -12.40 0.19
C GLY A 60 9.42 -13.21 1.34
N ARG A 61 8.87 -12.53 2.37
CA ARG A 61 8.23 -13.17 3.52
C ARG A 61 6.70 -13.23 3.44
N CYS A 62 6.08 -12.40 2.60
CA CYS A 62 4.64 -12.15 2.49
C CYS A 62 4.01 -11.62 3.80
N ASN A 63 3.89 -10.32 3.93
CA ASN A 63 3.12 -9.69 5.00
C ASN A 63 1.62 -9.84 4.71
N LEU A 64 1.00 -10.88 5.27
CA LEU A 64 -0.36 -11.32 4.95
C LEU A 64 -1.45 -10.33 5.36
N THR A 65 -1.32 -9.76 6.55
CA THR A 65 -2.30 -8.87 7.15
C THR A 65 -1.68 -8.14 8.34
N ASN A 66 -2.51 -7.48 9.12
CA ASN A 66 -2.12 -6.78 10.35
C ASN A 66 -2.96 -7.27 11.53
N GLY A 67 -2.40 -7.23 12.73
CA GLY A 67 -3.02 -7.67 13.97
C GLY A 67 -4.09 -6.76 14.55
N GLU A 68 -4.32 -5.59 13.94
CA GLU A 68 -5.39 -4.69 14.38
C GLU A 68 -6.77 -5.37 14.23
N THR A 69 -7.51 -5.42 15.33
CA THR A 69 -8.79 -6.15 15.41
C THR A 69 -10.02 -5.26 15.24
N ASN A 70 -9.87 -3.95 15.47
CA ASN A 70 -10.96 -3.00 15.33
C ASN A 70 -11.09 -2.56 13.86
N PRO A 71 -12.19 -2.89 13.15
CA PRO A 71 -12.36 -2.48 11.75
C PRO A 71 -12.29 -0.97 11.53
N ARG A 72 -12.72 -0.16 12.51
CA ARG A 72 -12.67 1.31 12.41
C ARG A 72 -11.25 1.85 12.45
N GLU A 73 -10.37 1.23 13.24
CA GLU A 73 -8.94 1.58 13.27
C GLU A 73 -8.22 1.00 12.06
N PHE A 74 -8.60 -0.21 11.67
CA PHE A 74 -8.02 -0.88 10.51
C PHE A 74 -8.20 -0.08 9.21
N VAL A 75 -9.40 0.44 8.95
CA VAL A 75 -9.70 1.21 7.72
C VAL A 75 -8.99 2.57 7.65
N LYS A 76 -8.51 3.12 8.75
CA LYS A 76 -7.72 4.36 8.74
C LYS A 76 -6.40 4.23 7.96
N ASN A 77 -5.99 3.01 7.65
CA ASN A 77 -4.80 2.71 6.85
C ASN A 77 -5.06 2.67 5.34
N TYR A 78 -6.30 2.95 4.92
CA TYR A 78 -6.71 3.02 3.51
C TYR A 78 -7.02 4.48 3.14
N PRO A 79 -6.12 5.17 2.42
CA PRO A 79 -6.39 6.50 1.89
C PRO A 79 -7.60 6.55 0.95
N ARG A 80 -7.85 5.47 0.20
CA ARG A 80 -9.00 5.25 -0.70
C ARG A 80 -9.71 3.95 -0.33
N GLY A 81 -11.05 3.98 -0.28
CA GLY A 81 -11.89 2.83 0.06
C GLY A 81 -12.12 2.63 1.57
N ASN A 82 -11.66 3.52 2.44
CA ASN A 82 -11.81 3.37 3.89
C ASN A 82 -13.28 3.26 4.36
N ARG A 83 -14.19 3.97 3.70
CA ARG A 83 -15.63 3.95 4.03
C ARG A 83 -16.28 2.65 3.57
N GLU A 84 -15.98 2.25 2.35
CA GLU A 84 -16.52 1.06 1.70
C GLU A 84 -16.04 -0.22 2.41
N LEU A 85 -14.77 -0.26 2.80
CA LEU A 85 -14.14 -1.42 3.42
C LEU A 85 -14.54 -1.65 4.88
N LEU A 86 -15.14 -0.67 5.56
CA LEU A 86 -15.56 -0.83 6.96
C LEU A 86 -16.53 -2.01 7.14
N GLY A 87 -17.54 -2.09 6.26
CA GLY A 87 -18.48 -3.21 6.25
C GLY A 87 -17.87 -4.54 5.81
N VAL A 88 -16.91 -4.48 4.90
CA VAL A 88 -16.16 -5.62 4.38
C VAL A 88 -15.35 -6.30 5.49
N PHE A 89 -14.56 -5.53 6.25
CA PHE A 89 -13.74 -6.06 7.34
C PHE A 89 -14.55 -6.50 8.58
N SER A 90 -15.78 -6.06 8.70
CA SER A 90 -16.72 -6.59 9.72
C SER A 90 -17.25 -8.00 9.36
N ARG A 91 -17.19 -8.40 8.10
CA ARG A 91 -17.62 -9.70 7.58
C ARG A 91 -16.47 -10.69 7.38
N PHE A 92 -15.32 -10.21 6.94
CA PHE A 92 -14.10 -10.99 6.81
C PHE A 92 -12.91 -10.17 7.28
N SER A 93 -12.56 -10.36 8.53
CA SER A 93 -11.55 -9.60 9.27
C SER A 93 -10.12 -10.13 9.08
N PRO A 94 -9.09 -9.41 9.56
CA PRO A 94 -7.73 -9.94 9.68
C PRO A 94 -7.65 -11.26 10.46
N GLN A 95 -8.45 -11.42 11.50
CA GLN A 95 -8.51 -12.65 12.29
C GLN A 95 -9.11 -13.82 11.49
N ASP A 96 -10.08 -13.52 10.61
CA ASP A 96 -10.62 -14.52 9.69
C ASP A 96 -9.56 -14.98 8.68
N THR A 97 -8.75 -14.05 8.19
CA THR A 97 -7.59 -14.35 7.33
C THR A 97 -6.63 -15.30 8.05
N VAL A 98 -6.25 -14.98 9.30
CA VAL A 98 -5.35 -15.83 10.09
C VAL A 98 -5.96 -17.22 10.31
N ARG A 99 -7.25 -17.28 10.66
CA ARG A 99 -7.98 -18.55 10.83
C ARG A 99 -8.02 -19.37 9.54
N TRP A 100 -8.29 -18.71 8.40
CA TRP A 100 -8.34 -19.37 7.10
C TRP A 100 -6.99 -20.01 6.76
N PHE A 101 -5.89 -19.28 6.87
CA PHE A 101 -4.54 -19.82 6.62
C PHE A 101 -4.16 -20.94 7.59
N SER A 102 -4.50 -20.76 8.89
CA SER A 102 -4.24 -21.80 9.90
C SER A 102 -5.01 -23.08 9.62
N TRP A 103 -6.27 -22.97 9.19
CA TRP A 103 -7.08 -24.12 8.77
C TRP A 103 -6.48 -24.89 7.61
N HIS A 104 -5.77 -24.19 6.72
CA HIS A 104 -5.07 -24.79 5.59
C HIS A 104 -3.59 -25.13 5.90
N GLY A 105 -3.24 -25.25 7.17
CA GLY A 105 -1.93 -25.73 7.60
C GLY A 105 -0.81 -24.69 7.58
N VAL A 106 -1.12 -23.40 7.40
CA VAL A 106 -0.14 -22.31 7.43
C VAL A 106 -0.15 -21.62 8.79
N ALA A 107 0.88 -21.86 9.60
CA ALA A 107 1.06 -21.17 10.87
C ALA A 107 1.50 -19.72 10.64
N ILE A 108 0.79 -18.78 11.30
CA ILE A 108 1.03 -17.33 11.20
C ILE A 108 1.60 -16.82 12.51
N LYS A 109 2.54 -15.86 12.44
CA LYS A 109 3.07 -15.12 13.58
C LYS A 109 2.84 -13.63 13.42
N GLN A 110 2.71 -12.92 14.56
CA GLN A 110 2.64 -11.46 14.62
C GLN A 110 3.99 -10.90 15.05
N GLU A 111 4.45 -9.85 14.38
CA GLU A 111 5.60 -9.04 14.80
C GLU A 111 5.16 -7.91 15.74
N ALA A 112 6.11 -7.27 16.44
CA ALA A 112 5.83 -6.26 17.44
C ALA A 112 5.08 -5.01 16.90
N ASP A 113 5.20 -4.74 15.61
CA ASP A 113 4.52 -3.65 14.91
C ASP A 113 3.15 -4.05 14.33
N GLY A 114 2.63 -5.20 14.70
CA GLY A 114 1.33 -5.71 14.28
C GLY A 114 1.32 -6.43 12.93
N ARG A 115 2.41 -6.41 12.16
CA ARG A 115 2.49 -7.12 10.89
C ARG A 115 2.43 -8.64 11.09
N MET A 116 1.73 -9.32 10.17
CA MET A 116 1.53 -10.76 10.23
C MET A 116 2.22 -11.50 9.09
N PHE A 117 3.04 -12.49 9.43
CA PHE A 117 3.83 -13.27 8.50
C PHE A 117 3.63 -14.77 8.70
N PRO A 118 3.87 -15.61 7.68
CA PRO A 118 3.99 -17.05 7.91
C PRO A 118 5.17 -17.33 8.86
N GLN A 119 5.00 -18.29 9.75
CA GLN A 119 6.04 -18.65 10.73
C GLN A 119 7.35 -19.07 10.07
N SER A 120 7.29 -19.62 8.87
CA SER A 120 8.43 -19.98 8.02
C SER A 120 9.27 -18.78 7.56
N ASN A 121 8.79 -17.54 7.66
CA ASN A 121 9.37 -16.34 7.05
C ASN A 121 9.58 -16.44 5.53
N SER A 122 8.78 -17.21 4.83
CA SER A 122 8.88 -17.41 3.38
C SER A 122 7.51 -17.26 2.71
N SER A 123 7.45 -16.39 1.69
CA SER A 123 6.27 -16.26 0.83
C SER A 123 5.94 -17.55 0.07
N GLN A 124 6.94 -18.42 -0.11
CA GLN A 124 6.74 -19.71 -0.76
C GLN A 124 5.70 -20.56 -0.03
N THR A 125 5.66 -20.52 1.31
CA THR A 125 4.65 -21.23 2.11
C THR A 125 3.22 -20.82 1.72
N ILE A 126 2.99 -19.54 1.45
CA ILE A 126 1.68 -19.03 1.02
C ILE A 126 1.38 -19.47 -0.41
N ILE A 127 2.37 -19.44 -1.29
CA ILE A 127 2.26 -19.87 -2.69
C ILE A 127 1.91 -21.36 -2.75
N ASP A 128 2.64 -22.19 -2.00
CA ASP A 128 2.44 -23.65 -1.97
C ASP A 128 1.05 -23.99 -1.42
N CYS A 129 0.59 -23.28 -0.39
CA CYS A 129 -0.77 -23.42 0.13
C CYS A 129 -1.81 -23.20 -0.97
N PHE A 130 -1.75 -22.07 -1.68
CA PHE A 130 -2.71 -21.76 -2.74
C PHE A 130 -2.67 -22.76 -3.91
N LEU A 131 -1.48 -23.09 -4.40
CA LEU A 131 -1.35 -24.00 -5.55
C LEU A 131 -1.76 -25.44 -5.19
N SER A 132 -1.49 -25.89 -3.96
CA SER A 132 -1.95 -27.19 -3.47
C SER A 132 -3.47 -27.25 -3.37
N LEU A 133 -4.11 -26.18 -2.85
CA LEU A 133 -5.56 -26.09 -2.75
C LEU A 133 -6.21 -25.99 -4.13
N ALA A 134 -5.66 -25.19 -5.05
CA ALA A 134 -6.15 -25.12 -6.42
C ALA A 134 -6.13 -26.49 -7.10
N LYS A 135 -5.03 -27.26 -6.93
CA LYS A 135 -4.93 -28.63 -7.43
C LYS A 135 -5.92 -29.57 -6.76
N LYS A 136 -6.06 -29.49 -5.42
CA LYS A 136 -7.00 -30.31 -4.64
C LYS A 136 -8.44 -30.13 -5.11
N TYR A 137 -8.85 -28.90 -5.41
CA TYR A 137 -10.22 -28.58 -5.82
C TYR A 137 -10.42 -28.61 -7.34
N GLY A 138 -9.42 -29.00 -8.13
CA GLY A 138 -9.53 -29.09 -9.58
C GLY A 138 -9.71 -27.75 -10.28
N ILE A 139 -9.22 -26.66 -9.68
CA ILE A 139 -9.28 -25.32 -10.27
C ILE A 139 -8.31 -25.27 -11.45
N GLU A 140 -8.83 -24.99 -12.64
CA GLU A 140 -8.04 -24.89 -13.86
C GLU A 140 -7.35 -23.52 -13.94
N ILE A 141 -6.01 -23.49 -13.96
CA ILE A 141 -5.22 -22.26 -14.12
C ILE A 141 -4.55 -22.30 -15.48
N LEU A 142 -4.99 -21.41 -16.37
CA LEU A 142 -4.43 -21.25 -17.71
C LEU A 142 -3.47 -20.07 -17.73
N TYR A 143 -2.19 -20.38 -17.87
CA TYR A 143 -1.12 -19.40 -17.91
C TYR A 143 -0.94 -18.81 -19.31
N GLN A 144 -0.22 -17.68 -19.39
CA GLN A 144 0.10 -16.99 -20.64
C GLN A 144 -1.13 -16.53 -21.42
N GLN A 145 -2.26 -16.31 -20.75
CA GLN A 145 -3.48 -15.78 -21.34
C GLN A 145 -3.51 -14.25 -21.24
N ASN A 146 -3.08 -13.60 -22.30
CA ASN A 146 -3.06 -12.12 -22.34
C ASN A 146 -4.43 -11.62 -22.84
N ILE A 147 -5.33 -11.33 -21.91
CA ILE A 147 -6.68 -10.88 -22.25
C ILE A 147 -6.63 -9.49 -22.90
N HIS A 148 -7.32 -9.37 -24.04
CA HIS A 148 -7.39 -8.15 -24.84
C HIS A 148 -8.81 -7.74 -25.22
N ALA A 149 -9.82 -8.57 -24.97
CA ALA A 149 -11.23 -8.22 -25.08
C ALA A 149 -12.09 -9.07 -24.16
N PHE A 150 -13.20 -8.51 -23.71
CA PHE A 150 -14.32 -9.26 -23.13
C PHE A 150 -15.63 -8.54 -23.42
N SER A 151 -16.70 -9.29 -23.64
CA SER A 151 -18.05 -8.80 -23.88
C SER A 151 -19.07 -9.65 -23.15
N TYR A 152 -20.24 -9.06 -22.92
CA TYR A 152 -21.37 -9.75 -22.30
C TYR A 152 -22.54 -9.78 -23.29
N GLU A 153 -22.86 -10.96 -23.80
CA GLU A 153 -23.87 -11.18 -24.81
C GLU A 153 -24.68 -12.44 -24.49
N GLN A 154 -25.99 -12.38 -24.63
CA GLN A 154 -26.88 -13.52 -24.40
C GLN A 154 -26.64 -14.21 -23.02
N GLU A 155 -26.46 -13.41 -21.98
CA GLU A 155 -26.20 -13.86 -20.61
C GLU A 155 -24.89 -14.64 -20.41
N VAL A 156 -23.96 -14.54 -21.35
CA VAL A 156 -22.65 -15.20 -21.32
C VAL A 156 -21.55 -14.19 -21.54
N TRP A 157 -20.50 -14.30 -20.74
CA TRP A 157 -19.25 -13.57 -20.93
C TRP A 157 -18.39 -14.28 -21.97
N LYS A 158 -17.99 -13.56 -22.99
CA LYS A 158 -16.93 -13.95 -23.91
C LYS A 158 -15.65 -13.25 -23.52
N VAL A 159 -14.59 -14.01 -23.27
CA VAL A 159 -13.26 -13.50 -22.85
C VAL A 159 -12.25 -13.94 -23.90
N VAL A 160 -11.58 -12.99 -24.53
CA VAL A 160 -10.62 -13.22 -25.61
C VAL A 160 -9.22 -12.89 -25.14
N GLY A 161 -8.38 -13.90 -25.15
CA GLY A 161 -6.94 -13.84 -24.87
C GLY A 161 -6.18 -14.48 -26.05
N ASN A 162 -5.19 -15.34 -25.74
CA ASN A 162 -4.58 -16.18 -26.77
C ASN A 162 -5.58 -17.20 -27.35
N ASP A 163 -6.53 -17.58 -26.47
CA ASP A 163 -7.70 -18.38 -26.84
C ASP A 163 -8.98 -17.62 -26.49
N THR A 164 -10.14 -18.16 -26.87
CA THR A 164 -11.45 -17.60 -26.53
C THR A 164 -12.14 -18.50 -25.51
N PHE A 165 -12.64 -17.89 -24.44
CA PHE A 165 -13.30 -18.57 -23.34
C PHE A 165 -14.69 -17.99 -23.08
N TYR A 166 -15.57 -18.80 -22.51
CA TYR A 166 -16.94 -18.42 -22.20
C TYR A 166 -17.29 -18.79 -20.76
N SER A 167 -18.04 -17.90 -20.07
CA SER A 167 -18.53 -18.17 -18.72
C SER A 167 -19.84 -17.46 -18.42
N ARG A 168 -20.55 -17.96 -17.41
CA ARG A 168 -21.76 -17.31 -16.89
C ARG A 168 -21.41 -16.10 -16.03
N GLN A 169 -20.35 -16.20 -15.24
CA GLN A 169 -19.90 -15.13 -14.35
C GLN A 169 -18.43 -14.80 -14.63
N LEU A 170 -18.08 -13.53 -14.49
CA LEU A 170 -16.74 -13.02 -14.70
C LEU A 170 -16.22 -12.31 -13.45
N VAL A 171 -15.01 -12.64 -13.02
CA VAL A 171 -14.34 -12.02 -11.88
C VAL A 171 -13.03 -11.39 -12.35
N ILE A 172 -12.85 -10.09 -12.07
CA ILE A 172 -11.65 -9.32 -12.40
C ILE A 172 -10.83 -9.12 -11.16
N THR A 173 -9.61 -9.71 -11.12
CA THR A 173 -8.66 -9.63 -10.00
C THR A 173 -7.23 -9.39 -10.47
N THR A 174 -7.09 -8.60 -11.54
CA THR A 174 -5.83 -8.36 -12.27
C THR A 174 -4.88 -7.38 -11.58
N GLY A 175 -5.28 -6.83 -10.44
CA GLY A 175 -4.56 -5.72 -9.82
C GLY A 175 -4.61 -4.46 -10.70
N SER A 176 -3.65 -3.57 -10.54
CA SER A 176 -3.50 -2.31 -11.29
C SER A 176 -3.05 -2.55 -12.73
N ASN A 177 -3.92 -3.13 -13.57
CA ASN A 177 -3.63 -3.44 -14.98
C ASN A 177 -4.29 -2.42 -15.93
N PRO A 178 -3.52 -1.50 -16.57
CA PRO A 178 -4.10 -0.47 -17.43
C PRO A 178 -4.88 -1.02 -18.65
N LYS A 179 -4.48 -2.18 -19.18
CA LYS A 179 -5.20 -2.80 -20.33
C LYS A 179 -6.58 -3.27 -19.91
N ILE A 180 -6.70 -3.90 -18.75
CA ILE A 180 -7.99 -4.35 -18.22
C ILE A 180 -8.87 -3.17 -17.81
N TRP A 181 -8.30 -2.11 -17.22
CA TRP A 181 -9.05 -0.88 -16.96
C TRP A 181 -9.61 -0.25 -18.23
N LYS A 182 -8.85 -0.26 -19.34
CA LYS A 182 -9.36 0.20 -20.64
C LYS A 182 -10.58 -0.63 -21.09
N LEU A 183 -10.52 -1.94 -20.99
CA LEU A 183 -11.63 -2.82 -21.35
C LEU A 183 -12.84 -2.61 -20.44
N LEU A 184 -12.63 -2.37 -19.13
CA LEU A 184 -13.71 -2.04 -18.21
C LEU A 184 -14.34 -0.66 -18.52
N ALA A 185 -13.54 0.30 -18.97
CA ALA A 185 -14.05 1.59 -19.45
C ALA A 185 -14.88 1.44 -20.71
N GLU A 186 -14.49 0.58 -21.66
CA GLU A 186 -15.26 0.25 -22.88
C GLU A 186 -16.59 -0.43 -22.54
N LEU A 187 -16.69 -1.14 -21.40
CA LEU A 187 -17.95 -1.66 -20.87
C LEU A 187 -18.82 -0.61 -20.15
N GLY A 188 -18.32 0.61 -19.99
CA GLY A 188 -19.02 1.71 -19.32
C GLY A 188 -18.61 1.98 -17.88
N HIS A 189 -17.63 1.27 -17.32
CA HIS A 189 -17.10 1.57 -15.99
C HIS A 189 -16.26 2.84 -16.00
N THR A 190 -16.45 3.67 -14.98
CA THR A 190 -15.61 4.84 -14.73
C THR A 190 -14.27 4.41 -14.12
N ILE A 191 -13.17 4.74 -14.79
CA ILE A 191 -11.82 4.52 -14.28
C ILE A 191 -11.29 5.81 -13.68
N VAL A 192 -11.03 5.77 -12.39
CA VAL A 192 -10.33 6.87 -11.70
C VAL A 192 -8.86 6.84 -12.13
N PRO A 193 -8.30 7.96 -12.65
CA PRO A 193 -6.94 7.99 -13.17
C PRO A 193 -5.91 7.45 -12.19
N PRO A 194 -5.04 6.52 -12.62
CA PRO A 194 -4.04 5.93 -11.73
C PRO A 194 -2.87 6.87 -11.48
N VAL A 195 -2.46 7.00 -10.23
CA VAL A 195 -1.25 7.71 -9.81
C VAL A 195 -0.44 6.84 -8.85
N PRO A 196 0.88 7.01 -8.78
CA PRO A 196 1.72 6.31 -7.81
C PRO A 196 1.31 6.59 -6.36
N SER A 197 1.40 5.57 -5.53
CA SER A 197 1.18 5.61 -4.08
C SER A 197 2.33 4.85 -3.40
N LEU A 198 2.65 5.15 -2.13
CA LEU A 198 3.75 4.52 -1.38
C LEU A 198 5.13 4.69 -2.05
N PHE A 199 5.57 5.91 -2.23
CA PHE A 199 6.85 6.19 -2.87
C PHE A 199 7.81 7.02 -2.02
N THR A 200 9.09 6.87 -2.26
CA THR A 200 10.20 7.64 -1.68
C THR A 200 10.27 9.03 -2.30
N PHE A 201 10.48 10.07 -1.51
CA PHE A 201 10.65 11.44 -1.96
C PHE A 201 12.10 11.70 -2.38
N ALA A 202 12.30 12.12 -3.62
CA ALA A 202 13.62 12.44 -4.16
C ALA A 202 13.98 13.91 -3.94
N THR A 203 15.18 14.16 -3.41
CA THR A 203 15.73 15.51 -3.21
C THR A 203 17.16 15.60 -3.71
N LYS A 204 17.56 16.80 -4.13
CA LYS A 204 18.94 17.15 -4.49
C LYS A 204 19.66 17.91 -3.37
N ASP A 205 19.05 17.99 -2.19
CA ASP A 205 19.63 18.71 -1.04
C ASP A 205 20.87 17.96 -0.53
N PHE A 206 22.00 18.63 -0.44
CA PHE A 206 23.27 18.08 0.06
C PHE A 206 23.22 17.57 1.50
N PHE A 207 22.16 17.92 2.24
CA PHE A 207 21.96 17.44 3.60
C PHE A 207 21.97 15.92 3.69
N ILE A 208 21.41 15.21 2.68
CA ILE A 208 21.32 13.73 2.71
C ILE A 208 22.68 13.03 2.53
N GLU A 209 23.71 13.74 2.04
CA GLU A 209 25.02 13.15 1.79
C GLU A 209 25.68 12.65 3.07
N GLY A 210 26.08 11.38 3.06
CA GLY A 210 26.70 10.70 4.19
C GLY A 210 25.69 10.25 5.28
N LEU A 211 24.39 10.51 5.11
CA LEU A 211 23.33 10.10 6.03
C LEU A 211 22.53 8.89 5.56
N ALA A 212 22.82 8.33 4.40
CA ALA A 212 22.11 7.14 3.91
C ALA A 212 22.15 6.01 4.95
N GLY A 213 20.96 5.43 5.23
CA GLY A 213 20.77 4.41 6.27
C GLY A 213 20.42 4.99 7.66
N VAL A 214 20.51 6.30 7.87
CA VAL A 214 20.07 6.92 9.13
C VAL A 214 18.55 6.88 9.20
N SER A 215 18.04 6.30 10.28
CA SER A 215 16.60 6.27 10.61
C SER A 215 16.35 7.04 11.90
N LYS A 216 15.28 7.84 11.93
CA LYS A 216 14.87 8.62 13.11
C LYS A 216 13.34 8.73 13.15
N GLN A 217 12.78 8.65 14.34
CA GLN A 217 11.38 9.03 14.60
C GLN A 217 11.24 10.54 14.41
N VAL A 218 10.32 10.96 13.59
CA VAL A 218 10.10 12.37 13.23
C VAL A 218 8.62 12.69 13.18
N SER A 219 8.28 13.99 13.19
CA SER A 219 7.03 14.47 12.65
C SER A 219 7.29 15.11 11.29
N ALA A 220 6.53 14.73 10.28
CA ALA A 220 6.73 15.17 8.91
C ALA A 220 5.46 15.77 8.29
N LYS A 221 5.60 16.89 7.58
CA LYS A 221 4.51 17.63 6.90
C LYS A 221 4.84 17.87 5.45
N LEU A 222 3.82 17.91 4.60
CA LEU A 222 3.96 18.34 3.22
C LEU A 222 3.53 19.81 3.08
N LEU A 223 4.32 20.56 2.36
CA LEU A 223 4.08 21.96 2.03
C LEU A 223 4.02 22.11 0.51
N ASP A 224 3.26 23.09 0.02
CA ASP A 224 3.27 23.46 -1.39
C ASP A 224 4.53 24.26 -1.78
N SER A 225 4.58 24.74 -3.02
CA SER A 225 5.69 25.55 -3.54
C SER A 225 5.85 26.92 -2.85
N GLN A 226 4.82 27.40 -2.14
CA GLN A 226 4.84 28.64 -1.36
C GLN A 226 5.12 28.36 0.13
N LEU A 227 5.47 27.14 0.48
CA LEU A 227 5.70 26.65 1.84
C LEU A 227 4.45 26.69 2.74
N ALA A 228 3.25 26.70 2.16
CA ALA A 228 2.02 26.57 2.90
C ALA A 228 1.67 25.09 3.14
N PRO A 229 1.20 24.71 4.35
CA PRO A 229 0.88 23.32 4.65
C PRO A 229 -0.23 22.75 3.75
N LEU A 230 0.02 21.60 3.13
CA LEU A 230 -0.97 20.87 2.36
C LEU A 230 -2.02 20.24 3.30
N LYS A 231 -3.29 20.39 2.94
CA LYS A 231 -4.39 19.72 3.66
C LYS A 231 -4.54 18.30 3.15
N ILE A 232 -4.10 17.34 3.93
CA ILE A 232 -4.14 15.91 3.59
C ILE A 232 -5.22 15.25 4.46
N PRO A 233 -6.20 14.57 3.86
CA PRO A 233 -7.22 13.83 4.63
C PRO A 233 -6.58 12.84 5.60
N LEU A 234 -7.11 12.75 6.82
CA LEU A 234 -6.64 11.84 7.88
C LEU A 234 -5.22 12.10 8.41
N ILE A 235 -4.56 13.16 7.98
CA ILE A 235 -3.29 13.63 8.55
C ILE A 235 -3.56 14.90 9.36
N ASP A 236 -3.06 14.91 10.58
CA ASP A 236 -3.24 15.98 11.51
C ASP A 236 -2.36 17.22 11.18
N LYS A 237 -2.68 18.37 11.76
CA LYS A 237 -1.94 19.63 11.55
C LYS A 237 -0.51 19.58 12.10
N GLN A 238 -0.25 18.73 13.10
CA GLN A 238 1.08 18.54 13.65
C GLN A 238 1.99 17.73 12.72
N GLY A 239 1.41 17.11 11.69
CA GLY A 239 2.09 16.26 10.73
C GLY A 239 1.96 14.79 11.07
N LEU A 240 2.58 13.94 10.25
CA LEU A 240 2.57 12.51 10.44
C LEU A 240 3.78 12.08 11.26
N LEU A 241 3.50 11.46 12.39
CA LEU A 241 4.51 10.88 13.27
C LEU A 241 4.92 9.49 12.76
N GLY A 242 6.23 9.23 12.73
CA GLY A 242 6.73 7.92 12.32
C GLY A 242 8.23 7.91 12.01
N ALA A 243 8.76 6.71 11.78
CA ALA A 243 10.14 6.55 11.38
C ALA A 243 10.37 7.05 9.95
N LEU A 244 11.34 7.94 9.79
CA LEU A 244 11.86 8.40 8.51
C LEU A 244 13.22 7.75 8.28
N LEU A 245 13.48 7.32 7.06
CA LEU A 245 14.76 6.78 6.60
C LEU A 245 15.38 7.72 5.57
N ILE A 246 16.60 8.15 5.80
CA ILE A 246 17.39 8.87 4.80
C ILE A 246 18.04 7.86 3.86
N THR A 247 17.88 8.07 2.55
CA THR A 247 18.43 7.21 1.49
C THR A 247 19.41 7.99 0.63
N HIS A 248 20.06 7.35 -0.32
CA HIS A 248 20.91 8.03 -1.32
C HIS A 248 20.14 8.96 -2.25
N TRP A 249 18.82 8.82 -2.34
CA TRP A 249 17.94 9.55 -3.24
C TRP A 249 17.13 10.65 -2.53
N GLY A 250 16.99 10.55 -1.21
CA GLY A 250 16.14 11.45 -0.44
C GLY A 250 15.55 10.77 0.79
N PHE A 251 14.23 10.90 1.00
CA PHE A 251 13.56 10.48 2.21
C PHE A 251 12.57 9.36 1.96
N SER A 252 12.65 8.32 2.77
CA SER A 252 11.79 7.13 2.76
C SER A 252 11.38 6.74 4.19
N GLY A 253 10.98 5.50 4.38
CA GLY A 253 10.53 4.98 5.68
C GLY A 253 9.02 5.14 5.89
N PRO A 254 8.48 4.55 6.98
CA PRO A 254 7.04 4.49 7.22
C PRO A 254 6.32 5.84 7.17
N ALA A 255 6.92 6.90 7.75
CA ALA A 255 6.34 8.24 7.75
C ALA A 255 6.19 8.80 6.33
N VAL A 256 7.24 8.70 5.51
CA VAL A 256 7.26 9.23 4.14
C VAL A 256 6.34 8.41 3.24
N LEU A 257 6.40 7.08 3.32
CA LEU A 257 5.55 6.21 2.53
C LEU A 257 4.06 6.42 2.85
N LYS A 258 3.73 6.61 4.13
CA LYS A 258 2.35 6.93 4.53
C LYS A 258 1.91 8.30 4.02
N LEU A 259 2.75 9.34 4.13
CA LEU A 259 2.46 10.66 3.58
C LEU A 259 2.23 10.59 2.06
N SER A 260 3.10 9.89 1.32
CA SER A 260 2.97 9.74 -0.13
C SER A 260 1.67 9.02 -0.53
N ALA A 261 1.21 8.05 0.26
CA ALA A 261 -0.04 7.35 0.02
C ALA A 261 -1.26 8.26 0.24
N PHE A 262 -1.32 8.94 1.38
CA PHE A 262 -2.46 9.81 1.69
C PHE A 262 -2.53 11.04 0.77
N ALA A 263 -1.39 11.57 0.35
CA ALA A 263 -1.31 12.74 -0.53
C ALA A 263 -1.18 12.37 -2.03
N ALA A 264 -1.28 11.11 -2.42
CA ALA A 264 -0.90 10.63 -3.76
C ALA A 264 -1.46 11.48 -4.91
N ARG A 265 -2.75 11.83 -4.88
CA ARG A 265 -3.38 12.66 -5.93
C ARG A 265 -2.94 14.11 -5.86
N ILE A 266 -2.86 14.69 -4.66
CA ILE A 266 -2.38 16.05 -4.45
C ILE A 266 -0.95 16.19 -4.99
N LEU A 267 -0.08 15.22 -4.69
CA LEU A 267 1.31 15.23 -5.16
C LEU A 267 1.41 15.02 -6.67
N ALA A 268 0.52 14.26 -7.28
CA ALA A 268 0.45 14.11 -8.74
C ALA A 268 0.01 15.42 -9.42
N GLU A 269 -0.97 16.16 -8.86
CA GLU A 269 -1.41 17.47 -9.32
C GLU A 269 -0.29 18.52 -9.21
N LEU A 270 0.59 18.39 -8.21
CA LEU A 270 1.80 19.22 -8.05
C LEU A 270 2.99 18.73 -8.89
N GLU A 271 2.78 17.78 -9.80
CA GLU A 271 3.84 17.18 -10.62
C GLU A 271 5.04 16.68 -9.77
N TYR A 272 4.76 16.23 -8.54
CA TYR A 272 5.73 15.78 -7.53
C TYR A 272 6.77 16.86 -7.12
N GLN A 273 6.43 18.14 -7.28
CA GLN A 273 7.23 19.29 -6.84
C GLN A 273 6.58 19.93 -5.62
N PHE A 274 7.17 19.72 -4.46
CA PHE A 274 6.62 20.16 -3.17
C PHE A 274 7.76 20.28 -2.14
N ALA A 275 7.45 20.73 -0.92
CA ALA A 275 8.42 20.72 0.15
C ALA A 275 8.00 19.73 1.27
N LEU A 276 9.01 19.09 1.85
CA LEU A 276 8.91 18.25 3.05
C LEU A 276 9.48 19.00 4.23
N GLN A 277 8.66 19.26 5.26
CA GLN A 277 9.10 19.81 6.53
C GLN A 277 9.21 18.70 7.55
N ILE A 278 10.35 18.65 8.24
CA ILE A 278 10.67 17.62 9.23
C ILE A 278 10.95 18.27 10.58
N ASN A 279 10.27 17.78 11.62
CA ASN A 279 10.65 17.95 13.01
C ASN A 279 11.42 16.70 13.46
N TRP A 280 12.72 16.88 13.75
CA TRP A 280 13.63 15.80 14.14
C TRP A 280 13.52 15.40 15.61
N LEU A 281 12.80 16.18 16.41
CA LEU A 281 12.67 16.02 17.85
C LEU A 281 11.32 15.43 18.25
N ALA A 282 10.96 14.34 17.60
CA ALA A 282 9.80 13.53 17.95
C ALA A 282 10.27 12.23 18.63
N GLU A 283 9.70 11.91 19.81
CA GLU A 283 9.94 10.68 20.56
C GLU A 283 8.61 10.13 21.10
N GLY A 284 8.23 8.92 20.66
CA GLY A 284 6.89 8.41 20.96
C GLY A 284 5.81 9.33 20.39
N GLU A 285 4.94 9.83 21.25
CA GLU A 285 3.89 10.81 20.90
C GLU A 285 4.30 12.27 21.20
N GLU A 286 5.43 12.47 21.82
CA GLU A 286 5.94 13.80 22.17
C GLU A 286 6.66 14.44 21.00
N ILE A 287 6.35 15.70 20.71
CA ILE A 287 6.93 16.49 19.62
C ILE A 287 7.33 17.84 20.21
N LEU A 288 8.63 18.08 20.38
CA LEU A 288 9.11 19.37 20.87
C LEU A 288 8.88 20.46 19.82
N ASN A 289 8.34 21.59 20.24
CA ASN A 289 8.24 22.79 19.42
C ASN A 289 9.53 23.65 19.50
N ALA A 290 9.59 24.73 18.72
CA ALA A 290 10.77 25.58 18.64
C ALA A 290 11.07 26.31 19.95
N GLU A 291 10.06 26.70 20.73
CA GLU A 291 10.22 27.41 22.01
C GLU A 291 10.78 26.47 23.09
N GLU A 292 10.21 25.27 23.21
CA GLU A 292 10.70 24.21 24.10
C GLU A 292 12.14 23.83 23.79
N THR A 293 12.42 23.62 22.47
CA THR A 293 13.76 23.31 22.00
C THR A 293 14.75 24.42 22.34
N LEU A 294 14.36 25.69 22.13
CA LEU A 294 15.21 26.83 22.47
C LEU A 294 15.51 26.90 23.96
N ALA A 295 14.54 26.63 24.82
CA ALA A 295 14.73 26.58 26.26
C ALA A 295 15.77 25.52 26.67
N ILE A 296 15.65 24.31 26.08
CA ILE A 296 16.63 23.23 26.31
C ILE A 296 18.03 23.65 25.86
N LEU A 297 18.16 24.24 24.67
CA LEU A 297 19.46 24.69 24.14
C LEU A 297 20.09 25.80 25.02
N GLN A 298 19.29 26.71 25.58
CA GLN A 298 19.75 27.74 26.50
C GLN A 298 20.24 27.14 27.81
N GLU A 299 19.53 26.17 28.35
CA GLU A 299 19.93 25.45 29.57
C GLU A 299 21.24 24.69 29.36
N GLU A 300 21.38 23.98 28.22
CA GLU A 300 22.60 23.24 27.87
C GLU A 300 23.81 24.15 27.68
N LYS A 301 23.63 25.35 27.11
CA LYS A 301 24.66 26.36 27.04
C LYS A 301 25.19 26.78 28.43
N GLN A 302 24.30 26.88 29.41
CA GLN A 302 24.67 27.21 30.79
C GLN A 302 25.38 26.05 31.49
N LYS A 303 24.88 24.82 31.30
CA LYS A 303 25.43 23.62 31.96
C LYS A 303 26.76 23.17 31.40
N HIS A 304 26.95 23.33 30.07
CA HIS A 304 28.08 22.76 29.34
C HIS A 304 28.86 23.78 28.48
N PRO A 305 29.21 24.98 29.01
CA PRO A 305 29.74 26.10 28.20
C PRO A 305 31.03 25.77 27.44
N ARG A 306 31.86 24.85 27.99
CA ARG A 306 33.17 24.47 27.42
C ARG A 306 33.16 23.29 26.49
N LYS A 307 32.01 22.66 26.27
CA LYS A 307 31.90 21.53 25.31
C LYS A 307 31.73 22.05 23.89
N GLU A 308 32.34 21.35 22.93
CA GLU A 308 32.09 21.60 21.53
C GLU A 308 30.70 21.07 21.11
N MET A 309 30.05 21.79 20.21
CA MET A 309 28.72 21.46 19.71
C MET A 309 28.63 20.04 19.14
N GLN A 310 29.62 19.62 18.32
CA GLN A 310 29.65 18.29 17.71
C GLN A 310 29.77 17.13 18.71
N ASN A 311 30.29 17.39 19.92
CA ASN A 311 30.57 16.35 20.93
C ASN A 311 29.51 16.29 22.02
N HIS A 312 28.53 17.20 21.99
CA HIS A 312 27.46 17.22 22.98
C HIS A 312 26.12 17.58 22.35
N CYS A 313 25.30 16.58 22.09
CA CYS A 313 23.92 16.72 21.61
C CYS A 313 22.97 16.41 22.78
N PRO A 314 22.05 17.32 23.15
CA PRO A 314 21.09 17.06 24.23
C PRO A 314 19.87 16.23 23.79
N PHE A 315 19.80 15.84 22.52
CA PHE A 315 18.69 15.13 21.96
C PHE A 315 19.10 13.72 21.48
N SER A 316 18.14 12.81 21.37
CA SER A 316 18.35 11.45 20.85
C SER A 316 18.61 11.43 19.33
N LEU A 317 19.66 12.13 18.89
CA LEU A 317 20.12 12.19 17.52
C LEU A 317 21.45 11.45 17.34
N THR A 318 21.64 10.78 16.21
CA THR A 318 22.96 10.22 15.89
C THR A 318 23.96 11.35 15.65
N LYS A 319 25.24 11.14 16.00
CA LYS A 319 26.31 12.15 15.82
C LYS A 319 26.36 12.69 14.39
N LYS A 320 26.15 11.82 13.40
CA LYS A 320 26.13 12.22 11.97
C LYS A 320 24.98 13.18 11.66
N LEU A 321 23.77 12.86 12.12
CA LEU A 321 22.59 13.69 11.91
C LEU A 321 22.71 15.02 12.64
N TRP A 322 23.17 15.01 13.91
CA TRP A 322 23.42 16.21 14.70
C TRP A 322 24.36 17.17 13.98
N ASN A 323 25.52 16.69 13.51
CA ASN A 323 26.50 17.52 12.82
C ASN A 323 25.94 18.14 11.51
N LYS A 324 25.14 17.40 10.74
CA LYS A 324 24.47 17.94 9.56
C LYS A 324 23.43 19.01 9.90
N LEU A 325 22.73 18.87 11.04
CA LEU A 325 21.79 19.89 11.52
C LEU A 325 22.49 21.14 12.04
N LEU A 326 23.65 21.00 12.70
CA LEU A 326 24.53 22.12 13.06
C LEU A 326 24.97 22.89 11.81
N ASP A 327 25.50 22.19 10.84
CA ASP A 327 25.93 22.74 9.53
C ASP A 327 24.80 23.52 8.87
N ARG A 328 23.60 22.92 8.78
CA ARG A 328 22.40 23.53 8.20
C ARG A 328 21.96 24.79 8.96
N SER A 329 22.20 24.86 10.27
CA SER A 329 21.88 26.03 11.10
C SER A 329 22.97 27.11 11.09
N GLY A 330 24.09 26.89 10.40
CA GLY A 330 25.23 27.79 10.39
C GLY A 330 26.04 27.79 11.70
N VAL A 331 25.93 26.72 12.50
CA VAL A 331 26.73 26.51 13.70
C VAL A 331 27.94 25.65 13.36
N LEU A 332 29.15 26.15 13.64
CA LEU A 332 30.35 25.37 13.37
C LEU A 332 30.47 24.18 14.35
N PRO A 333 30.82 22.99 13.87
CA PRO A 333 30.89 21.78 14.71
C PRO A 333 31.85 21.92 15.91
N HIS A 334 32.97 22.63 15.75
CA HIS A 334 33.98 22.87 16.80
C HIS A 334 33.66 24.07 17.71
N GLN A 335 32.61 24.84 17.41
CA GLN A 335 32.21 25.98 18.24
C GLN A 335 31.82 25.50 19.64
N LEU A 336 32.23 26.25 20.68
CA LEU A 336 31.84 25.93 22.04
C LEU A 336 30.41 26.38 22.30
N TRP A 337 29.72 25.69 23.19
CA TRP A 337 28.37 26.09 23.62
C TRP A 337 28.32 27.52 24.14
N ALA A 338 29.36 27.99 24.84
CA ALA A 338 29.46 29.36 25.36
C ALA A 338 29.46 30.41 24.23
N GLU A 339 29.99 30.10 23.09
CA GLU A 339 30.18 31.03 21.96
C GLU A 339 28.91 31.26 21.15
N LEU A 340 27.88 30.42 21.30
CA LEU A 340 26.61 30.57 20.59
C LEU A 340 25.91 31.86 21.00
N ASN A 341 25.58 32.71 20.03
CA ASN A 341 24.71 33.85 20.28
C ASN A 341 23.21 33.46 20.25
N LYS A 342 22.34 34.42 20.66
CA LYS A 342 20.89 34.19 20.72
C LYS A 342 20.30 33.84 19.36
N GLY A 343 20.78 34.46 18.25
CA GLY A 343 20.34 34.20 16.91
C GLY A 343 20.67 32.79 16.45
N GLN A 344 21.89 32.31 16.74
CA GLN A 344 22.31 30.93 16.40
C GLN A 344 21.48 29.88 17.16
N LEU A 345 21.21 30.10 18.44
CA LEU A 345 20.34 29.21 19.24
C LEU A 345 18.92 29.16 18.66
N HIS A 346 18.38 30.30 18.24
CA HIS A 346 17.04 30.36 17.63
C HIS A 346 17.00 29.64 16.28
N THR A 347 17.99 29.88 15.41
CA THR A 347 18.11 29.23 14.11
C THR A 347 18.29 27.72 14.28
N LEU A 348 19.08 27.28 15.25
CA LEU A 348 19.27 25.87 15.54
C LEU A 348 17.95 25.23 16.03
N ALA A 349 17.22 25.87 16.92
CA ALA A 349 15.90 25.37 17.37
C ALA A 349 14.92 25.23 16.20
N GLN A 350 14.86 26.21 15.30
CA GLN A 350 14.04 26.12 14.09
C GLN A 350 14.50 25.03 13.14
N THR A 351 15.81 24.86 12.95
CA THR A 351 16.36 23.79 12.10
C THR A 351 16.02 22.42 12.66
N LEU A 352 16.06 22.22 13.97
CA LEU A 352 15.73 20.97 14.63
C LEU A 352 14.23 20.64 14.53
N THR A 353 13.35 21.64 14.55
CA THR A 353 11.90 21.44 14.65
C THR A 353 11.14 21.67 13.32
N ALA A 354 11.78 22.31 12.33
CA ALA A 354 11.12 22.70 11.07
C ALA A 354 12.07 22.69 9.86
N SER A 355 12.98 21.72 9.76
CA SER A 355 13.83 21.56 8.58
C SER A 355 12.99 21.35 7.33
N THR A 356 13.14 22.22 6.32
CA THR A 356 12.40 22.14 5.07
C THR A 356 13.32 21.71 3.92
N PHE A 357 12.86 20.74 3.12
CA PHE A 357 13.56 20.14 2.01
C PHE A 357 12.70 20.22 0.74
N ILE A 358 13.26 20.68 -0.35
CA ILE A 358 12.56 20.70 -1.64
C ILE A 358 12.63 19.29 -2.26
N ILE A 359 11.46 18.77 -2.60
CA ILE A 359 11.29 17.51 -3.29
C ILE A 359 11.05 17.80 -4.78
N HIS A 360 11.78 17.12 -5.63
CA HIS A 360 11.74 17.36 -7.07
C HIS A 360 11.07 16.25 -7.86
N ASP A 361 10.97 15.05 -7.29
CA ASP A 361 10.33 13.89 -7.92
C ASP A 361 10.16 12.76 -6.90
N LYS A 362 9.55 11.67 -7.33
CA LYS A 362 9.57 10.37 -6.68
C LYS A 362 10.83 9.60 -7.09
N ALA A 363 11.33 8.72 -6.20
CA ALA A 363 12.48 7.87 -6.55
C ALA A 363 12.17 6.97 -7.77
N PRO A 364 13.18 6.66 -8.61
CA PRO A 364 12.98 6.02 -9.92
C PRO A 364 12.55 4.53 -9.87
N PHE A 365 12.40 3.95 -8.69
CA PHE A 365 12.05 2.53 -8.52
C PHE A 365 10.56 2.29 -8.78
N LYS A 366 10.22 1.77 -9.97
CA LYS A 366 8.83 1.49 -10.39
C LYS A 366 8.23 0.23 -9.74
N GLU A 367 9.05 -0.67 -9.22
CA GLU A 367 8.61 -1.99 -8.76
C GLU A 367 7.99 -2.00 -7.35
N GLU A 368 8.16 -0.92 -6.58
CA GLU A 368 7.68 -0.81 -5.20
C GLU A 368 6.36 -0.05 -5.07
N PHE A 369 5.83 0.52 -6.17
CA PHE A 369 4.66 1.40 -6.11
C PHE A 369 3.34 0.62 -6.06
N VAL A 370 2.51 0.94 -5.09
CA VAL A 370 1.08 0.69 -5.10
C VAL A 370 0.43 1.78 -5.95
N THR A 371 -0.65 1.45 -6.64
CA THR A 371 -1.37 2.40 -7.49
C THR A 371 -2.62 2.90 -6.77
N ALA A 372 -2.78 4.21 -6.68
CA ALA A 372 -4.04 4.87 -6.33
C ALA A 372 -4.81 5.14 -7.62
N GLY A 373 -5.98 4.55 -7.78
CA GLY A 373 -6.78 4.61 -9.00
C GLY A 373 -7.35 3.23 -9.37
N GLY A 374 -8.21 3.19 -10.38
CA GLY A 374 -8.91 1.98 -10.79
C GLY A 374 -10.41 2.21 -10.96
N VAL A 375 -11.21 1.14 -10.95
CA VAL A 375 -12.66 1.23 -11.10
C VAL A 375 -13.28 2.02 -9.94
N SER A 376 -14.17 2.95 -10.28
CA SER A 376 -14.88 3.80 -9.32
C SER A 376 -15.68 2.97 -8.30
N LEU A 377 -15.46 3.23 -7.02
CA LEU A 377 -16.11 2.51 -5.93
C LEU A 377 -17.63 2.70 -5.88
N LYS A 378 -18.13 3.79 -6.49
CA LYS A 378 -19.57 4.09 -6.59
C LYS A 378 -20.33 3.06 -7.42
N GLU A 379 -19.62 2.36 -8.32
CA GLU A 379 -20.17 1.38 -9.26
C GLU A 379 -20.12 -0.06 -8.73
N ILE A 380 -19.67 -0.25 -7.50
CA ILE A 380 -19.51 -1.57 -6.87
C ILE A 380 -20.45 -1.70 -5.67
N ASP A 381 -21.09 -2.86 -5.56
CA ASP A 381 -21.79 -3.29 -4.34
C ASP A 381 -20.80 -4.02 -3.43
N PHE A 382 -20.37 -3.37 -2.36
CA PHE A 382 -19.41 -3.93 -1.40
C PHE A 382 -19.97 -5.05 -0.50
N LYS A 383 -21.23 -5.43 -0.68
CA LYS A 383 -21.74 -6.66 -0.05
C LYS A 383 -21.07 -7.91 -0.63
N ASN A 384 -20.74 -7.89 -1.91
CA ASN A 384 -20.13 -9.02 -2.62
C ASN A 384 -19.17 -8.61 -3.74
N PHE A 385 -18.77 -7.33 -3.81
CA PHE A 385 -17.90 -6.77 -4.86
C PHE A 385 -18.44 -6.90 -6.29
N ARG A 386 -19.76 -6.98 -6.43
CA ARG A 386 -20.47 -7.07 -7.71
C ARG A 386 -20.54 -5.69 -8.37
N SER A 387 -20.36 -5.66 -9.69
CA SER A 387 -20.63 -4.48 -10.50
C SER A 387 -22.13 -4.13 -10.45
N LYS A 388 -22.43 -2.85 -10.31
CA LYS A 388 -23.81 -2.34 -10.44
C LYS A 388 -24.28 -2.25 -11.89
N LEU A 389 -23.33 -2.30 -12.85
CA LEU A 389 -23.65 -2.26 -14.29
C LEU A 389 -23.95 -3.66 -14.85
N PHE A 390 -23.24 -4.68 -14.34
CA PHE A 390 -23.39 -6.07 -14.79
C PHE A 390 -23.55 -7.00 -13.59
N PRO A 391 -24.72 -7.62 -13.40
CA PRO A 391 -24.98 -8.45 -12.21
C PRO A 391 -24.08 -9.68 -12.07
N THR A 392 -23.51 -10.16 -13.19
CA THR A 392 -22.63 -11.34 -13.25
C THR A 392 -21.13 -10.97 -13.32
N LEU A 393 -20.78 -9.69 -13.12
CA LEU A 393 -19.41 -9.20 -13.07
C LEU A 393 -19.01 -8.84 -11.64
N TYR A 394 -17.89 -9.36 -11.19
CA TYR A 394 -17.29 -9.05 -9.90
C TYR A 394 -15.89 -8.46 -10.09
N ILE A 395 -15.53 -7.45 -9.28
CA ILE A 395 -14.24 -6.77 -9.39
C ILE A 395 -13.62 -6.66 -8.01
N GLY A 396 -12.40 -7.18 -7.82
CA GLY A 396 -11.74 -7.20 -6.52
C GLY A 396 -10.27 -6.79 -6.52
N GLY A 397 -9.75 -6.55 -5.33
CA GLY A 397 -8.36 -6.15 -5.11
C GLY A 397 -8.02 -4.80 -5.70
N GLU A 398 -6.78 -4.61 -6.16
CA GLU A 398 -6.25 -3.35 -6.73
C GLU A 398 -6.81 -3.01 -8.14
N ALA A 399 -7.76 -3.78 -8.68
CA ALA A 399 -8.50 -3.37 -9.86
C ALA A 399 -9.48 -2.22 -9.55
N LEU A 400 -9.87 -2.08 -8.29
CA LEU A 400 -10.68 -1.00 -7.74
C LEU A 400 -9.80 0.18 -7.31
N ASP A 401 -10.39 1.38 -7.19
CA ASP A 401 -9.73 2.56 -6.61
C ASP A 401 -9.55 2.41 -5.08
N ILE A 402 -8.83 1.37 -4.69
CA ILE A 402 -8.50 1.03 -3.30
C ILE A 402 -7.01 0.81 -3.18
N ASP A 403 -6.39 1.52 -2.27
CA ASP A 403 -5.01 1.27 -1.86
C ASP A 403 -4.83 1.58 -0.37
N ALA A 404 -3.81 0.98 0.21
CA ALA A 404 -3.50 1.09 1.61
C ALA A 404 -2.01 1.39 1.83
N VAL A 405 -1.68 1.84 3.02
CA VAL A 405 -0.29 1.97 3.47
C VAL A 405 0.38 0.60 3.59
N THR A 406 1.70 0.59 3.82
CA THR A 406 2.43 -0.65 4.15
C THR A 406 1.93 -1.24 5.47
N GLY A 407 1.97 -2.57 5.60
CA GLY A 407 1.57 -3.23 6.86
C GLY A 407 0.64 -4.44 6.70
N GLY A 408 0.48 -4.98 5.49
CA GLY A 408 -0.39 -6.13 5.19
C GLY A 408 -1.80 -5.74 4.75
N TYR A 409 -2.12 -4.46 4.74
CA TYR A 409 -3.46 -3.95 4.46
C TYR A 409 -3.91 -4.22 3.01
N ASN A 410 -3.05 -4.04 2.00
CA ASN A 410 -3.40 -4.31 0.60
C ASN A 410 -3.74 -5.80 0.38
N PHE A 411 -3.04 -6.70 1.06
CA PHE A 411 -3.39 -8.12 1.03
C PHE A 411 -4.70 -8.40 1.76
N GLN A 412 -4.96 -7.75 2.90
CA GLN A 412 -6.24 -7.93 3.59
C GLN A 412 -7.42 -7.53 2.70
N ASN A 413 -7.32 -6.43 1.95
CA ASN A 413 -8.34 -6.07 0.95
C ASN A 413 -8.52 -7.19 -0.09
N ALA A 414 -7.42 -7.80 -0.56
CA ALA A 414 -7.48 -8.91 -1.52
C ALA A 414 -8.17 -10.16 -0.93
N TRP A 415 -7.88 -10.50 0.32
CA TRP A 415 -8.51 -11.65 1.00
C TRP A 415 -9.98 -11.40 1.29
N SER A 416 -10.32 -10.29 1.92
CA SER A 416 -11.70 -9.96 2.27
C SER A 416 -12.58 -9.79 1.02
N GLY A 417 -12.07 -9.08 0.01
CA GLY A 417 -12.76 -8.95 -1.27
C GLY A 417 -12.97 -10.29 -1.96
N GLY A 418 -11.92 -11.13 -2.00
CA GLY A 418 -11.99 -12.46 -2.59
C GLY A 418 -12.99 -13.38 -1.90
N TYR A 419 -13.06 -13.33 -0.57
CA TYR A 419 -14.04 -14.08 0.21
C TYR A 419 -15.48 -13.65 -0.09
N LEU A 420 -15.74 -12.34 -0.11
CA LEU A 420 -17.08 -11.81 -0.38
C LEU A 420 -17.51 -11.99 -1.84
N ILE A 421 -16.57 -11.96 -2.79
CA ILE A 421 -16.85 -12.34 -4.18
C ILE A 421 -17.29 -13.81 -4.23
N ALA A 422 -16.58 -14.71 -3.53
CA ALA A 422 -16.95 -16.11 -3.49
C ALA A 422 -18.35 -16.32 -2.90
N GLU A 423 -18.74 -15.59 -1.86
CA GLU A 423 -20.11 -15.62 -1.34
C GLU A 423 -21.12 -15.13 -2.38
N GLY A 424 -20.83 -14.05 -3.11
CA GLY A 424 -21.69 -13.53 -4.17
C GLY A 424 -21.90 -14.53 -5.29
N VAL A 425 -20.82 -15.10 -5.80
CA VAL A 425 -20.82 -16.11 -6.88
C VAL A 425 -21.61 -17.36 -6.51
N THR A 426 -21.51 -17.81 -5.24
CA THR A 426 -22.15 -19.06 -4.80
C THR A 426 -23.59 -18.89 -4.30
N SER A 427 -24.08 -17.65 -4.19
CA SER A 427 -25.45 -17.36 -3.74
C SER A 427 -26.46 -17.27 -4.90
N GLU A 428 -26.01 -17.31 -6.14
CA GLU A 428 -26.78 -17.34 -7.37
C GLU A 428 -26.87 -18.78 -7.90
#